data_f0fec83f2be7094dd4145f97a4bf0a2a
#
_entry.id   f0fec83f2be7094dd4145f97a4bf0a2a
#
_cell.length_a   1.000
_cell.length_b   1.000
_cell.length_c   1.000
_cell.angle_alpha   90.00
_cell.angle_beta   90.00
_cell.angle_gamma   90.00
#
_symmetry.space_group_name_H-M   'P 1'
#
loop_
_entity.id
_entity.type
_entity.pdbx_description
1 polymer ?
#
loop_
_entity_poly.entity_id
_entity_poly.type
_entity_poly.pdbx_seq_one_letter_code
_entity_poly.pdbx_strand_id
1 'polypeptide(L)'
;AVYLNLRTLSERGVLPSRHSDIYATFTAAMIDPLPEPQRAFLAVMGLADEFTVEMAQYVTGDGDAGQILSALTEQNAFVTRLPDGVTYRFHHMMKECAERSFQAMPAETQQRYWERFGLWYEEHRQYLHALAAYRKSGNYDALLRVIRSDAGILLASLKPEDVLNALDNCPAETLKAYPFAILVLMRRMFTWQQIPKMMELKTLLEAAV
;
A
#
# COMPACT_ATOMS: atom_id res chain seq x y z
N ALA A 1 7.47 0.23 -23.80
CA ALA A 1 8.03 1.56 -24.11
C ALA A 1 8.07 1.83 -25.62
N VAL A 2 8.68 0.96 -26.45
CA VAL A 2 8.77 1.17 -27.91
C VAL A 2 7.40 1.27 -28.56
N TYR A 3 6.48 0.38 -28.23
CA TYR A 3 5.12 0.39 -28.77
C TYR A 3 4.35 1.68 -28.41
N LEU A 4 4.47 2.12 -27.16
CA LEU A 4 3.83 3.35 -26.70
C LEU A 4 4.38 4.59 -27.41
N ASN A 5 5.70 4.65 -27.58
CA ASN A 5 6.36 5.75 -28.32
C ASN A 5 5.94 5.79 -29.78
N LEU A 6 5.82 4.63 -30.44
CA LEU A 6 5.35 4.55 -31.83
C LEU A 6 3.89 4.99 -31.96
N ARG A 7 3.03 4.59 -31.03
CA ARG A 7 1.63 5.01 -31.01
C ARG A 7 1.50 6.52 -30.78
N THR A 8 2.25 7.08 -29.82
CA THR A 8 2.26 8.52 -29.54
C THR A 8 2.79 9.31 -30.73
N LEU A 9 3.84 8.83 -31.41
CA LEU A 9 4.37 9.44 -32.62
C LEU A 9 3.34 9.43 -33.76
N SER A 10 2.60 8.33 -33.90
CA SER A 10 1.54 8.18 -34.90
C SER A 10 0.33 9.09 -34.66
N GLU A 11 -0.04 9.29 -33.39
CA GLU A 11 -1.25 10.06 -32.99
C GLU A 11 -0.97 11.56 -32.80
N ARG A 12 0.23 11.93 -32.32
CA ARG A 12 0.56 13.31 -31.92
C ARG A 12 1.75 13.92 -32.66
N GLY A 13 2.48 13.16 -33.44
CA GLY A 13 3.65 13.62 -34.19
C GLY A 13 4.88 14.04 -33.37
N VAL A 14 4.84 13.86 -32.06
CA VAL A 14 5.92 14.27 -31.15
C VAL A 14 6.23 13.14 -30.17
N LEU A 15 7.51 12.89 -29.92
CA LEU A 15 7.95 11.96 -28.87
C LEU A 15 7.91 12.64 -27.51
N PRO A 16 7.51 11.94 -26.44
CA PRO A 16 7.53 12.46 -25.08
C PRO A 16 8.96 12.83 -24.67
N SER A 17 9.15 14.07 -24.23
CA SER A 17 10.48 14.62 -23.91
C SER A 17 10.86 14.55 -22.42
N ARG A 18 9.90 14.20 -21.54
CA ARG A 18 10.09 14.14 -20.08
C ARG A 18 9.40 12.92 -19.47
N HIS A 19 9.87 12.44 -18.31
CA HIS A 19 9.26 11.31 -17.58
C HIS A 19 7.77 11.54 -17.26
N SER A 20 7.37 12.75 -16.89
CA SER A 20 5.97 13.11 -16.65
C SER A 20 5.09 12.93 -17.88
N ASP A 21 5.63 13.20 -19.08
CA ASP A 21 4.91 13.05 -20.35
C ASP A 21 4.69 11.58 -20.72
N ILE A 22 5.61 10.69 -20.33
CA ILE A 22 5.49 9.25 -20.58
C ILE A 22 4.32 8.66 -19.78
N TYR A 23 4.20 9.00 -18.51
CA TYR A 23 3.09 8.53 -17.68
C TYR A 23 1.74 9.11 -18.12
N ALA A 24 1.69 10.39 -18.44
CA ALA A 24 0.48 11.01 -18.98
C ALA A 24 0.05 10.36 -20.31
N THR A 25 1.01 10.10 -21.17
CA THR A 25 0.75 9.41 -22.45
C THR A 25 0.29 7.98 -22.24
N PHE A 26 0.90 7.26 -21.28
CA PHE A 26 0.50 5.90 -20.92
C PHE A 26 -0.93 5.89 -20.35
N THR A 27 -1.24 6.78 -19.42
CA THR A 27 -2.58 6.91 -18.83
C THR A 27 -3.62 7.17 -19.91
N ALA A 28 -3.40 8.17 -20.78
CA ALA A 28 -4.33 8.50 -21.86
C ALA A 28 -4.53 7.38 -22.88
N ALA A 29 -3.50 6.57 -23.14
CA ALA A 29 -3.56 5.51 -24.13
C ALA A 29 -4.09 4.17 -23.57
N MET A 30 -3.84 3.88 -22.28
CA MET A 30 -4.06 2.55 -21.72
C MET A 30 -5.09 2.51 -20.59
N ILE A 31 -5.27 3.61 -19.84
CA ILE A 31 -6.15 3.65 -18.67
C ILE A 31 -7.45 4.41 -18.99
N ASP A 32 -7.36 5.61 -19.56
CA ASP A 32 -8.53 6.45 -19.83
C ASP A 32 -9.59 5.78 -20.72
N PRO A 33 -9.24 4.94 -21.72
CA PRO A 33 -10.21 4.24 -22.53
C PRO A 33 -10.95 3.11 -21.80
N LEU A 34 -10.46 2.68 -20.63
CA LEU A 34 -11.08 1.60 -19.86
C LEU A 34 -12.39 2.07 -19.22
N PRO A 35 -13.38 1.16 -19.06
CA PRO A 35 -14.58 1.41 -18.27
C PRO A 35 -14.24 1.86 -16.83
N GLU A 36 -15.11 2.69 -16.23
CA GLU A 36 -14.91 3.22 -14.89
C GLU A 36 -14.60 2.14 -13.82
N PRO A 37 -15.31 0.99 -13.76
CA PRO A 37 -15.01 -0.06 -12.80
C PRO A 37 -13.58 -0.59 -12.92
N GLN A 38 -13.09 -0.76 -14.17
CA GLN A 38 -11.72 -1.22 -14.41
C GLN A 38 -10.68 -0.17 -13.99
N ARG A 39 -10.95 1.11 -14.24
CA ARG A 39 -10.05 2.21 -13.79
C ARG A 39 -9.97 2.28 -12.27
N ALA A 40 -11.12 2.22 -11.58
CA ALA A 40 -11.19 2.21 -10.12
C ALA A 40 -10.46 0.99 -9.55
N PHE A 41 -10.67 -0.19 -10.14
CA PHE A 41 -9.97 -1.42 -9.77
C PHE A 41 -8.45 -1.28 -9.92
N LEU A 42 -7.97 -0.77 -11.06
CA LEU A 42 -6.54 -0.55 -11.31
C LEU A 42 -5.93 0.42 -10.31
N ALA A 43 -6.60 1.53 -10.01
CA ALA A 43 -6.12 2.52 -9.06
C ALA A 43 -5.90 1.93 -7.67
N VAL A 44 -6.77 1.02 -7.22
CA VAL A 44 -6.67 0.38 -5.90
C VAL A 44 -5.68 -0.78 -5.94
N MET A 45 -5.88 -1.75 -6.84
CA MET A 45 -5.08 -2.97 -6.84
C MET A 45 -3.65 -2.77 -7.34
N GLY A 46 -3.37 -1.68 -8.07
CA GLY A 46 -2.01 -1.28 -8.45
C GLY A 46 -1.11 -0.94 -7.26
N LEU A 47 -1.65 -0.76 -6.06
CA LEU A 47 -0.88 -0.54 -4.84
C LEU A 47 -0.24 -1.83 -4.30
N ALA A 48 -0.80 -3.00 -4.64
CA ALA A 48 -0.24 -4.29 -4.25
C ALA A 48 0.92 -4.69 -5.18
N ASP A 49 1.94 -5.37 -4.63
CA ASP A 49 3.02 -5.93 -5.44
C ASP A 49 2.55 -7.16 -6.19
N GLU A 50 1.87 -8.04 -5.48
CA GLU A 50 1.24 -9.24 -5.98
C GLU A 50 -0.10 -9.45 -5.27
N PHE A 51 -1.07 -10.00 -5.96
CA PHE A 51 -2.40 -10.23 -5.39
C PHE A 51 -3.14 -11.37 -6.09
N THR A 52 -4.11 -11.94 -5.39
CA THR A 52 -5.04 -12.95 -5.92
C THR A 52 -6.39 -12.32 -6.23
N VAL A 53 -7.25 -13.05 -6.95
CA VAL A 53 -8.66 -12.63 -7.16
C VAL A 53 -9.37 -12.44 -5.82
N GLU A 54 -9.14 -13.32 -4.87
CA GLU A 54 -9.74 -13.26 -3.53
C GLU A 54 -9.33 -11.98 -2.78
N MET A 55 -8.04 -11.65 -2.79
CA MET A 55 -7.54 -10.39 -2.23
C MET A 55 -8.20 -9.19 -2.91
N ALA A 56 -8.29 -9.21 -4.25
CA ALA A 56 -8.89 -8.13 -5.00
C ALA A 56 -10.38 -7.94 -4.66
N GLN A 57 -11.14 -9.02 -4.57
CA GLN A 57 -12.54 -9.00 -4.12
C GLN A 57 -12.68 -8.42 -2.72
N TYR A 58 -11.83 -8.87 -1.80
CA TYR A 58 -11.84 -8.38 -0.42
C TYR A 58 -11.54 -6.89 -0.34
N VAL A 59 -10.44 -6.45 -0.96
CA VAL A 59 -9.97 -5.06 -0.87
C VAL A 59 -10.91 -4.10 -1.59
N THR A 60 -11.31 -4.40 -2.82
CA THR A 60 -12.19 -3.51 -3.60
C THR A 60 -13.65 -3.60 -3.16
N GLY A 61 -14.07 -4.76 -2.64
CA GLY A 61 -15.47 -5.09 -2.36
C GLY A 61 -16.25 -5.44 -3.63
N ASP A 62 -15.55 -5.67 -4.74
CA ASP A 62 -16.16 -5.97 -6.02
C ASP A 62 -16.13 -7.48 -6.28
N GLY A 63 -17.31 -8.10 -6.34
CA GLY A 63 -17.48 -9.52 -6.67
C GLY A 63 -16.99 -9.89 -8.06
N ASP A 64 -16.94 -8.92 -8.97
CA ASP A 64 -16.56 -9.11 -10.38
C ASP A 64 -15.07 -8.95 -10.64
N ALA A 65 -14.24 -8.83 -9.60
CA ALA A 65 -12.78 -8.66 -9.70
C ALA A 65 -12.12 -9.70 -10.62
N GLY A 66 -12.58 -10.95 -10.61
CA GLY A 66 -12.08 -12.01 -11.49
C GLY A 66 -12.37 -11.74 -12.96
N GLN A 67 -13.54 -11.21 -13.29
CA GLN A 67 -13.93 -10.85 -14.66
C GLN A 67 -13.13 -9.63 -15.13
N ILE A 68 -12.94 -8.64 -14.26
CA ILE A 68 -12.11 -7.47 -14.54
C ILE A 68 -10.67 -7.88 -14.85
N LEU A 69 -10.08 -8.77 -14.04
CA LEU A 69 -8.72 -9.28 -14.25
C LEU A 69 -8.59 -10.08 -15.56
N SER A 70 -9.59 -10.90 -15.89
CA SER A 70 -9.62 -11.64 -17.16
C SER A 70 -9.63 -10.67 -18.33
N ALA A 71 -10.52 -9.69 -18.33
CA ALA A 71 -10.60 -8.68 -19.37
C ALA A 71 -9.30 -7.86 -19.52
N LEU A 72 -8.68 -7.45 -18.40
CA LEU A 72 -7.41 -6.73 -18.41
C LEU A 72 -6.26 -7.58 -18.95
N THR A 73 -6.26 -8.89 -18.64
CA THR A 73 -5.24 -9.82 -19.11
C THR A 73 -5.37 -10.07 -20.62
N GLU A 74 -6.60 -10.26 -21.11
CA GLU A 74 -6.88 -10.44 -22.55
C GLU A 74 -6.52 -9.21 -23.38
N GLN A 75 -6.73 -8.02 -22.83
CA GLN A 75 -6.35 -6.75 -23.46
C GLN A 75 -4.86 -6.43 -23.38
N ASN A 76 -4.03 -7.34 -22.81
CA ASN A 76 -2.62 -7.06 -22.51
C ASN A 76 -2.41 -5.74 -21.73
N ALA A 77 -3.30 -5.47 -20.77
CA ALA A 77 -3.31 -4.23 -19.99
C ALA A 77 -2.23 -4.22 -18.90
N PHE A 78 -1.02 -4.69 -19.24
CA PHE A 78 0.14 -4.72 -18.32
C PHE A 78 -0.10 -5.49 -17.01
N VAL A 79 -0.97 -6.50 -17.08
CA VAL A 79 -1.24 -7.47 -16.01
C VAL A 79 -0.61 -8.80 -16.42
N THR A 80 0.13 -9.41 -15.52
CA THR A 80 0.73 -10.72 -15.73
C THR A 80 0.21 -11.69 -14.67
N ARG A 81 -0.31 -12.82 -15.13
CA ARG A 81 -0.62 -13.96 -14.25
C ARG A 81 0.66 -14.74 -14.02
N LEU A 82 1.00 -15.00 -12.77
CA LEU A 82 2.22 -15.71 -12.41
C LEU A 82 2.11 -17.22 -12.69
N PRO A 83 3.26 -17.96 -12.68
CA PRO A 83 3.27 -19.40 -12.99
C PRO A 83 2.45 -20.27 -12.04
N ASP A 84 2.14 -19.80 -10.83
CA ASP A 84 1.25 -20.49 -9.87
C ASP A 84 -0.21 -20.52 -10.34
N GLY A 85 -0.54 -19.75 -11.36
CA GLY A 85 -1.85 -19.68 -11.97
C GLY A 85 -2.94 -18.98 -11.15
N VAL A 86 -2.62 -18.38 -10.00
CA VAL A 86 -3.59 -17.71 -9.11
C VAL A 86 -3.18 -16.30 -8.73
N THR A 87 -1.89 -15.98 -8.81
CA THR A 87 -1.33 -14.68 -8.46
C THR A 87 -1.19 -13.78 -9.68
N TYR A 88 -1.49 -12.53 -9.50
CA TYR A 88 -1.38 -11.47 -10.52
C TYR A 88 -0.39 -10.40 -10.07
N ARG A 89 0.28 -9.79 -11.06
CA ARG A 89 1.19 -8.67 -10.86
C ARG A 89 0.99 -7.64 -11.95
N PHE A 90 0.97 -6.36 -11.58
CA PHE A 90 1.00 -5.27 -12.56
C PHE A 90 2.43 -4.92 -12.97
N HIS A 91 2.59 -4.55 -14.23
CA HIS A 91 3.84 -3.95 -14.70
C HIS A 91 4.07 -2.62 -13.97
N HIS A 92 5.35 -2.27 -13.71
CA HIS A 92 5.69 -1.08 -12.92
C HIS A 92 5.08 0.23 -13.45
N MET A 93 4.98 0.40 -14.77
CA MET A 93 4.33 1.56 -15.39
C MET A 93 2.84 1.67 -14.99
N MET A 94 2.15 0.53 -14.92
CA MET A 94 0.75 0.50 -14.47
C MET A 94 0.64 0.86 -12.99
N LYS A 95 1.55 0.34 -12.15
CA LYS A 95 1.59 0.67 -10.71
C LYS A 95 1.79 2.16 -10.48
N GLU A 96 2.73 2.79 -11.14
CA GLU A 96 2.98 4.23 -11.06
C GLU A 96 1.75 5.08 -11.45
N CYS A 97 1.05 4.68 -12.51
CA CYS A 97 -0.19 5.34 -12.91
C CYS A 97 -1.31 5.10 -11.91
N ALA A 98 -1.43 3.88 -11.38
CA ALA A 98 -2.40 3.51 -10.36
C ALA A 98 -2.17 4.31 -9.06
N GLU A 99 -0.93 4.45 -8.59
CA GLU A 99 -0.60 5.27 -7.42
C GLU A 99 -1.05 6.72 -7.58
N ARG A 100 -0.82 7.32 -8.76
CA ARG A 100 -1.27 8.69 -9.04
C ARG A 100 -2.80 8.80 -9.04
N SER A 101 -3.49 7.84 -9.65
CA SER A 101 -4.95 7.80 -9.66
C SER A 101 -5.50 7.60 -8.26
N PHE A 102 -4.87 6.76 -7.45
CA PHE A 102 -5.25 6.55 -6.05
C PHE A 102 -5.02 7.80 -5.20
N GLN A 103 -3.89 8.49 -5.37
CA GLN A 103 -3.59 9.74 -4.66
C GLN A 103 -4.57 10.87 -5.00
N ALA A 104 -5.21 10.83 -6.16
CA ALA A 104 -6.25 11.79 -6.54
C ALA A 104 -7.62 11.48 -5.89
N MET A 105 -7.80 10.33 -5.26
CA MET A 105 -9.04 9.99 -4.54
C MET A 105 -9.18 10.80 -3.25
N PRO A 106 -10.42 11.00 -2.74
CA PRO A 106 -10.63 11.60 -1.43
C PRO A 106 -9.87 10.87 -0.32
N ALA A 107 -9.32 11.61 0.65
CA ALA A 107 -8.51 11.04 1.73
C ALA A 107 -9.22 9.93 2.51
N GLU A 108 -10.51 10.09 2.80
CA GLU A 108 -11.32 9.06 3.47
C GLU A 108 -11.42 7.76 2.65
N THR A 109 -11.49 7.89 1.32
CA THR A 109 -11.51 6.73 0.42
C THR A 109 -10.15 6.02 0.43
N GLN A 110 -9.06 6.78 0.37
CA GLN A 110 -7.71 6.23 0.47
C GLN A 110 -7.52 5.50 1.80
N GLN A 111 -7.91 6.14 2.92
CA GLN A 111 -7.82 5.55 4.25
C GLN A 111 -8.58 4.22 4.33
N ARG A 112 -9.82 4.18 3.86
CA ARG A 112 -10.64 2.96 3.86
C ARG A 112 -10.00 1.81 3.07
N TYR A 113 -9.39 2.09 1.91
CA TYR A 113 -8.69 1.05 1.16
C TYR A 113 -7.43 0.56 1.88
N TRP A 114 -6.64 1.47 2.47
CA TRP A 114 -5.48 1.07 3.26
C TRP A 114 -5.86 0.23 4.49
N GLU A 115 -7.00 0.52 5.13
CA GLU A 115 -7.52 -0.32 6.21
C GLU A 115 -7.88 -1.72 5.71
N ARG A 116 -8.54 -1.85 4.55
CA ARG A 116 -8.87 -3.14 3.95
C ARG A 116 -7.62 -3.94 3.56
N PHE A 117 -6.62 -3.29 2.99
CA PHE A 117 -5.32 -3.92 2.78
C PHE A 117 -4.69 -4.41 4.09
N GLY A 118 -4.71 -3.57 5.13
CA GLY A 118 -4.19 -3.92 6.44
C GLY A 118 -4.86 -5.15 7.03
N LEU A 119 -6.19 -5.19 7.01
CA LEU A 119 -6.98 -6.34 7.48
C LEU A 119 -6.66 -7.61 6.69
N TRP A 120 -6.63 -7.54 5.37
CA TRP A 120 -6.28 -8.68 4.53
C TRP A 120 -4.91 -9.24 4.89
N TYR A 121 -3.90 -8.37 4.94
CA TYR A 121 -2.53 -8.77 5.24
C TYR A 121 -2.39 -9.33 6.66
N GLU A 122 -3.11 -8.78 7.65
CA GLU A 122 -3.12 -9.27 9.03
C GLU A 122 -3.73 -10.69 9.10
N GLU A 123 -4.89 -10.92 8.47
CA GLU A 123 -5.54 -12.22 8.41
C GLU A 123 -4.66 -13.29 7.76
N HIS A 124 -3.89 -12.90 6.75
CA HIS A 124 -2.95 -13.80 6.04
C HIS A 124 -1.54 -13.81 6.65
N ARG A 125 -1.36 -13.25 7.86
CA ARG A 125 -0.08 -13.21 8.60
C ARG A 125 1.06 -12.51 7.86
N GLN A 126 0.74 -11.65 6.92
CA GLN A 126 1.69 -10.80 6.20
C GLN A 126 1.93 -9.49 6.97
N TYR A 127 2.42 -9.60 8.19
CA TYR A 127 2.45 -8.52 9.17
C TYR A 127 3.25 -7.29 8.73
N LEU A 128 4.32 -7.43 7.93
CA LEU A 128 5.05 -6.27 7.40
C LEU A 128 4.18 -5.42 6.47
N HIS A 129 3.42 -6.07 5.60
CA HIS A 129 2.48 -5.40 4.71
C HIS A 129 1.32 -4.79 5.50
N ALA A 130 0.82 -5.50 6.52
CA ALA A 130 -0.22 -4.99 7.41
C ALA A 130 0.23 -3.72 8.13
N LEU A 131 1.43 -3.71 8.72
CA LEU A 131 2.01 -2.54 9.40
C LEU A 131 2.14 -1.34 8.44
N ALA A 132 2.61 -1.58 7.20
CA ALA A 132 2.73 -0.54 6.19
C ALA A 132 1.36 0.03 5.79
N ALA A 133 0.35 -0.81 5.63
CA ALA A 133 -1.00 -0.40 5.28
C ALA A 133 -1.68 0.37 6.42
N TYR A 134 -1.60 -0.13 7.67
CA TYR A 134 -2.17 0.56 8.83
C TYR A 134 -1.50 1.90 9.11
N ARG A 135 -0.19 2.02 8.89
CA ARG A 135 0.50 3.32 8.95
C ARG A 135 -0.08 4.31 7.93
N LYS A 136 -0.32 3.87 6.71
CA LYS A 136 -0.87 4.72 5.63
C LYS A 136 -2.34 5.10 5.89
N SER A 137 -3.11 4.24 6.53
CA SER A 137 -4.50 4.54 6.92
C SER A 137 -4.59 5.40 8.18
N GLY A 138 -3.51 5.52 8.97
CA GLY A 138 -3.55 6.17 10.30
C GLY A 138 -4.28 5.34 11.37
N ASN A 139 -4.53 4.06 11.11
CA ASN A 139 -5.14 3.14 12.09
C ASN A 139 -4.09 2.62 13.06
N TYR A 140 -3.74 3.46 14.04
CA TYR A 140 -2.70 3.16 15.03
C TYR A 140 -3.09 2.06 16.00
N ASP A 141 -4.38 1.88 16.31
CA ASP A 141 -4.86 0.76 17.12
C ASP A 141 -4.52 -0.59 16.46
N ALA A 142 -4.84 -0.72 15.18
CA ALA A 142 -4.52 -1.93 14.41
C ALA A 142 -3.00 -2.13 14.28
N LEU A 143 -2.25 -1.06 14.04
CA LEU A 143 -0.79 -1.08 13.96
C LEU A 143 -0.17 -1.61 15.27
N LEU A 144 -0.59 -1.07 16.42
CA LEU A 144 -0.08 -1.48 17.73
C LEU A 144 -0.52 -2.91 18.11
N ARG A 145 -1.72 -3.32 17.70
CA ARG A 145 -2.19 -4.70 17.85
C ARG A 145 -1.30 -5.68 17.08
N VAL A 146 -0.94 -5.38 15.84
CA VAL A 146 -0.02 -6.21 15.04
C VAL A 146 1.36 -6.27 15.69
N ILE A 147 1.92 -5.14 16.17
CA ILE A 147 3.20 -5.10 16.89
C ILE A 147 3.13 -6.01 18.13
N ARG A 148 2.03 -5.99 18.85
CA ARG A 148 1.82 -6.85 20.01
C ARG A 148 1.77 -8.32 19.62
N SER A 149 1.06 -8.68 18.57
CA SER A 149 0.87 -10.07 18.11
C SER A 149 2.17 -10.71 17.65
N ASP A 150 3.05 -9.93 17.04
CA ASP A 150 4.36 -10.34 16.54
C ASP A 150 5.49 -10.21 17.58
N ALA A 151 5.17 -9.69 18.78
CA ALA A 151 6.16 -9.32 19.81
C ALA A 151 7.29 -8.41 19.27
N GLY A 152 7.01 -7.66 18.21
CA GLY A 152 7.92 -6.72 17.57
C GLY A 152 9.12 -7.35 16.85
N ILE A 153 9.08 -8.63 16.52
CA ILE A 153 10.13 -9.32 15.80
C ILE A 153 10.36 -8.63 14.44
N LEU A 154 9.29 -8.37 13.72
CA LEU A 154 9.32 -7.77 12.38
C LEU A 154 9.70 -6.28 12.37
N LEU A 155 9.64 -5.58 13.51
CA LEU A 155 10.14 -4.21 13.60
C LEU A 155 11.62 -4.11 13.22
N ALA A 156 12.39 -5.21 13.35
CA ALA A 156 13.78 -5.26 12.90
C ALA A 156 13.95 -5.09 11.39
N SER A 157 12.94 -5.47 10.61
CA SER A 157 12.93 -5.40 9.15
C SER A 157 12.44 -4.05 8.62
N LEU A 158 11.92 -3.17 9.50
CA LEU A 158 11.47 -1.83 9.14
C LEU A 158 12.61 -0.82 9.25
N LYS A 159 12.53 0.24 8.44
CA LYS A 159 13.44 1.37 8.58
C LYS A 159 13.13 2.15 9.86
N PRO A 160 14.16 2.59 10.61
CA PRO A 160 13.94 3.39 11.83
C PRO A 160 13.06 4.61 11.60
N GLU A 161 13.25 5.31 10.49
CA GLU A 161 12.50 6.52 10.14
C GLU A 161 11.00 6.24 9.98
N ASP A 162 10.64 5.10 9.40
CA ASP A 162 9.24 4.71 9.21
C ASP A 162 8.52 4.47 10.54
N VAL A 163 9.22 3.84 11.49
CA VAL A 163 8.67 3.58 12.82
C VAL A 163 8.61 4.87 13.64
N LEU A 164 9.63 5.72 13.58
CA LEU A 164 9.64 7.03 14.24
C LEU A 164 8.48 7.90 13.75
N ASN A 165 8.32 8.03 12.43
CA ASN A 165 7.21 8.78 11.82
C ASN A 165 5.84 8.25 12.26
N ALA A 166 5.68 6.93 12.38
CA ALA A 166 4.44 6.33 12.86
C ALA A 166 4.19 6.70 14.33
N LEU A 167 5.22 6.67 15.18
CA LEU A 167 5.13 7.03 16.59
C LEU A 167 4.83 8.53 16.79
N ASP A 168 5.43 9.40 16.00
CA ASP A 168 5.22 10.86 16.10
C ASP A 168 3.78 11.26 15.72
N ASN A 169 3.14 10.48 14.86
CA ASN A 169 1.76 10.70 14.45
C ASN A 169 0.74 9.89 15.27
N CYS A 170 1.18 8.95 16.10
CA CYS A 170 0.30 8.14 16.94
C CYS A 170 -0.17 8.94 18.16
N PRO A 171 -1.48 9.05 18.44
CA PRO A 171 -1.97 9.70 19.64
C PRO A 171 -1.46 9.02 20.91
N ALA A 172 -1.05 9.82 21.90
CA ALA A 172 -0.51 9.32 23.15
C ALA A 172 -1.48 8.38 23.89
N GLU A 173 -2.78 8.68 23.84
CA GLU A 173 -3.81 7.85 24.48
C GLU A 173 -3.94 6.48 23.79
N THR A 174 -3.77 6.43 22.47
CA THR A 174 -3.73 5.15 21.74
C THR A 174 -2.49 4.33 22.15
N LEU A 175 -1.32 4.96 22.29
CA LEU A 175 -0.12 4.28 22.78
C LEU A 175 -0.31 3.71 24.17
N LYS A 176 -0.87 4.49 25.12
CA LYS A 176 -1.13 4.06 26.50
C LYS A 176 -2.04 2.84 26.59
N ALA A 177 -2.96 2.65 25.64
CA ALA A 177 -3.81 1.47 25.59
C ALA A 177 -3.05 0.17 25.28
N TYR A 178 -1.79 0.26 24.83
CA TYR A 178 -0.96 -0.88 24.46
C TYR A 178 0.40 -0.92 25.18
N PRO A 179 0.44 -1.11 26.51
CA PRO A 179 1.69 -1.06 27.30
C PRO A 179 2.76 -2.04 26.81
N PHE A 180 2.34 -3.24 26.38
CA PHE A 180 3.26 -4.24 25.83
C PHE A 180 3.90 -3.76 24.51
N ALA A 181 3.13 -3.12 23.63
CA ALA A 181 3.68 -2.55 22.40
C ALA A 181 4.68 -1.43 22.71
N ILE A 182 4.42 -0.60 23.74
CA ILE A 182 5.37 0.41 24.18
C ILE A 182 6.69 -0.23 24.62
N LEU A 183 6.67 -1.31 25.40
CA LEU A 183 7.89 -2.02 25.83
C LEU A 183 8.69 -2.54 24.64
N VAL A 184 8.01 -3.13 23.65
CA VAL A 184 8.64 -3.62 22.44
C VAL A 184 9.28 -2.48 21.62
N LEU A 185 8.57 -1.37 21.49
CA LEU A 185 9.06 -0.17 20.81
C LEU A 185 10.26 0.45 21.56
N MET A 186 10.21 0.55 22.90
CA MET A 186 11.34 1.02 23.71
C MET A 186 12.60 0.18 23.47
N ARG A 187 12.46 -1.15 23.49
CA ARG A 187 13.58 -2.05 23.17
C ARG A 187 14.16 -1.75 21.80
N ARG A 188 13.30 -1.51 20.81
CA ARG A 188 13.73 -1.19 19.45
C ARG A 188 14.42 0.17 19.36
N MET A 189 13.86 1.21 20.01
CA MET A 189 14.48 2.54 20.10
C MET A 189 15.87 2.47 20.74
N PHE A 190 16.04 1.68 21.80
CA PHE A 190 17.35 1.44 22.42
C PHE A 190 18.33 0.83 21.42
N THR A 191 17.93 -0.22 20.67
CA THR A 191 18.77 -0.87 19.65
C THR A 191 19.20 0.08 18.54
N TRP A 192 18.34 1.03 18.18
CA TRP A 192 18.61 2.05 17.17
C TRP A 192 19.26 3.32 17.73
N GLN A 193 19.67 3.31 19.02
CA GLN A 193 20.26 4.45 19.70
C GLN A 193 19.36 5.72 19.72
N GLN A 194 18.06 5.55 19.58
CA GLN A 194 17.05 6.60 19.65
C GLN A 194 16.64 6.85 21.13
N ILE A 195 17.62 7.26 21.95
CA ILE A 195 17.44 7.40 23.39
C ILE A 195 16.36 8.44 23.77
N PRO A 196 16.28 9.62 23.12
CA PRO A 196 15.21 10.57 23.45
C PRO A 196 13.82 9.96 23.28
N LYS A 197 13.57 9.27 22.15
CA LYS A 197 12.28 8.63 21.86
C LYS A 197 11.98 7.48 22.82
N MET A 198 12.99 6.72 23.19
CA MET A 198 12.86 5.68 24.22
C MET A 198 12.42 6.27 25.56
N MET A 199 12.96 7.43 25.96
CA MET A 199 12.58 8.09 27.22
C MET A 199 11.15 8.64 27.17
N GLU A 200 10.70 9.18 26.03
CA GLU A 200 9.30 9.57 25.82
C GLU A 200 8.35 8.37 26.02
N LEU A 201 8.66 7.26 25.38
CA LEU A 201 7.89 6.02 25.50
C LEU A 201 7.87 5.49 26.92
N LYS A 202 8.99 5.59 27.66
CA LYS A 202 9.06 5.22 29.07
C LYS A 202 8.09 6.05 29.91
N THR A 203 8.06 7.37 29.72
CA THR A 203 7.13 8.26 30.44
C THR A 203 5.67 7.90 30.12
N LEU A 204 5.36 7.57 28.87
CA LEU A 204 4.02 7.11 28.48
C LEU A 204 3.65 5.78 29.15
N LEU A 205 4.61 4.86 29.24
CA LEU A 205 4.40 3.57 29.90
C LEU A 205 4.12 3.74 31.40
N GLU A 206 4.91 4.58 32.10
CA GLU A 206 4.72 4.88 33.50
C GLU A 206 3.36 5.55 33.79
N ALA A 207 2.82 6.28 32.81
CA ALA A 207 1.50 6.89 32.92
C ALA A 207 0.35 5.94 32.54
N ALA A 208 0.64 4.79 31.97
CA ALA A 208 -0.35 3.80 31.51
C ALA A 208 -0.55 2.66 32.52
N VAL A 209 0.30 2.56 33.55
CA VAL A 209 0.29 1.55 34.62
C VAL A 209 -0.14 2.18 35.91
#